data_a295ab0726f14aeab862fbbd166a488b
#
_entry.id   a295ab0726f14aeab862fbbd166a488b
#
_cell.length_a   1.000
_cell.length_b   1.000
_cell.length_c   1.000
_cell.angle_alpha   90.00
_cell.angle_beta   90.00
_cell.angle_gamma   90.00
#
_symmetry.space_group_name_H-M   'P 1'
#
loop_
_entity.id
_entity.type
_entity.pdbx_description
1 polymer ?
#
loop_
_entity_poly.entity_id
_entity_poly.type
_entity_poly.pdbx_seq_one_letter_code
_entity_poly.pdbx_strand_id
1 'polypeptide(L)'
;MAKLFGDEIRQLKFFNFNYFEFKQDKYFIARSGWSKQGGFEVYVENDSAGQKLYDSLFEYGKDLNVRAGCPNLIERIESALLSYGNDFDNGDNPFEANFDKYINLDTDVKFLGKEKLKKIKKDGVSRKLMGVKIDHNEINMSKEKVLLDEKNNIVGYIRSAAYSPNFKKIIGIAMINKPYWDGKHQFKIEINDKTYLGTVCDLPFI
;
A
#
# COMPACT_ATOMS: atom_id res chain seq x y z
N MET A 1 8.15 10.91 -19.72
CA MET A 1 6.99 10.45 -20.53
C MET A 1 6.68 11.40 -21.67
N ALA A 2 6.30 12.67 -21.45
CA ALA A 2 5.91 13.56 -22.55
C ALA A 2 6.96 13.80 -23.64
N LYS A 3 8.27 13.72 -23.31
CA LYS A 3 9.34 13.79 -24.32
C LYS A 3 9.37 12.59 -25.29
N LEU A 4 8.77 11.45 -24.89
CA LEU A 4 8.69 10.24 -25.71
C LEU A 4 7.35 10.14 -26.44
N PHE A 5 6.28 10.35 -25.71
CA PHE A 5 4.91 10.04 -26.15
C PHE A 5 4.06 11.29 -26.49
N GLY A 6 4.68 12.48 -26.45
CA GLY A 6 3.94 13.73 -26.69
C GLY A 6 3.16 14.23 -25.45
N ASP A 7 2.62 15.44 -25.56
CA ASP A 7 1.92 16.08 -24.44
C ASP A 7 0.54 15.48 -24.12
N GLU A 8 -0.04 14.75 -25.03
CA GLU A 8 -1.33 14.03 -24.79
C GLU A 8 -1.24 13.03 -23.62
N ILE A 9 -0.08 12.47 -23.34
CA ILE A 9 0.08 11.57 -22.18
C ILE A 9 -0.22 12.27 -20.85
N ARG A 10 -0.07 13.62 -20.78
CA ARG A 10 -0.40 14.41 -19.59
C ARG A 10 -1.89 14.47 -19.32
N GLN A 11 -2.73 14.27 -20.35
CA GLN A 11 -4.19 14.30 -20.25
C GLN A 11 -4.77 12.97 -19.77
N LEU A 12 -3.95 11.90 -19.75
CA LEU A 12 -4.39 10.60 -19.25
C LEU A 12 -4.78 10.73 -17.78
N LYS A 13 -6.05 10.50 -17.47
CA LYS A 13 -6.60 10.61 -16.12
C LYS A 13 -6.15 9.41 -15.25
N PHE A 14 -6.11 9.62 -13.94
CA PHE A 14 -5.80 8.55 -13.00
C PHE A 14 -6.79 7.39 -13.12
N PHE A 15 -6.31 6.16 -13.04
CA PHE A 15 -7.02 4.91 -13.33
C PHE A 15 -7.58 4.78 -14.75
N ASN A 16 -7.04 5.55 -15.71
CA ASN A 16 -7.30 5.35 -17.11
C ASN A 16 -6.05 4.85 -17.83
N PHE A 17 -6.24 4.32 -19.01
CA PHE A 17 -5.16 3.86 -19.87
C PHE A 17 -5.44 4.24 -21.33
N ASN A 18 -4.38 4.25 -22.13
CA ASN A 18 -4.47 4.38 -23.58
C ASN A 18 -3.25 3.73 -24.23
N TYR A 19 -3.31 3.59 -25.55
CA TYR A 19 -2.16 3.18 -26.35
C TYR A 19 -1.44 4.41 -26.88
N PHE A 20 -0.11 4.36 -26.80
CA PHE A 20 0.77 5.41 -27.33
C PHE A 20 1.83 4.75 -28.21
N GLU A 21 2.25 5.45 -29.27
CA GLU A 21 3.29 4.97 -30.18
C GLU A 21 4.60 5.68 -29.92
N PHE A 22 5.71 4.94 -29.97
CA PHE A 22 7.05 5.48 -29.90
C PHE A 22 8.05 4.57 -30.64
N LYS A 23 8.80 5.15 -31.57
CA LYS A 23 9.81 4.43 -32.39
C LYS A 23 9.21 3.16 -33.07
N GLN A 24 8.03 3.24 -33.64
CA GLN A 24 7.30 2.17 -34.32
C GLN A 24 6.76 1.05 -33.43
N ASP A 25 6.94 1.13 -32.11
CA ASP A 25 6.34 0.23 -31.15
C ASP A 25 5.10 0.86 -30.51
N LYS A 26 4.12 0.02 -30.18
CA LYS A 26 2.90 0.42 -29.49
C LYS A 26 2.98 0.01 -28.02
N TYR A 27 2.71 0.95 -27.15
CA TYR A 27 2.77 0.76 -25.70
C TYR A 27 1.40 0.96 -25.08
N PHE A 28 0.99 0.00 -24.26
CA PHE A 28 -0.16 0.17 -23.39
C PHE A 28 0.28 0.91 -22.13
N ILE A 29 -0.24 2.12 -21.91
CA ILE A 29 0.19 2.97 -20.81
C ILE A 29 -1.01 3.28 -19.94
N ALA A 30 -0.93 2.91 -18.66
CA ALA A 30 -1.89 3.25 -17.63
C ALA A 30 -1.38 4.37 -16.74
N ARG A 31 -2.27 5.27 -16.34
CA ARG A 31 -1.99 6.26 -15.31
C ARG A 31 -2.35 5.69 -13.95
N SER A 32 -1.46 4.92 -13.40
CA SER A 32 -1.58 4.24 -12.11
C SER A 32 -0.23 4.24 -11.41
N GLY A 33 -0.20 3.77 -10.18
CA GLY A 33 1.01 3.69 -9.39
C GLY A 33 0.70 3.36 -7.95
N TRP A 34 1.72 2.95 -7.23
CA TRP A 34 1.62 2.41 -5.88
C TRP A 34 2.37 3.22 -4.84
N SER A 35 2.58 4.51 -5.10
CA SER A 35 3.32 5.42 -4.22
C SER A 35 2.62 6.76 -3.96
N LYS A 36 1.46 7.02 -4.58
CA LYS A 36 0.80 8.34 -4.62
C LYS A 36 1.62 9.48 -5.24
N GLN A 37 2.80 9.20 -5.80
CA GLN A 37 3.65 10.23 -6.41
C GLN A 37 3.18 10.63 -7.82
N GLY A 38 2.12 10.00 -8.31
CA GLY A 38 1.77 10.05 -9.72
C GLY A 38 2.72 9.16 -10.52
N GLY A 39 2.48 9.03 -11.80
CA GLY A 39 3.33 8.20 -12.64
C GLY A 39 2.53 7.43 -13.66
N PHE A 40 3.21 6.49 -14.29
CA PHE A 40 2.63 5.65 -15.34
C PHE A 40 3.16 4.23 -15.21
N GLU A 41 2.32 3.26 -15.48
CA GLU A 41 2.71 1.87 -15.68
C GLU A 41 2.68 1.60 -17.19
N VAL A 42 3.80 1.15 -17.72
CA VAL A 42 3.95 0.88 -19.16
C VAL A 42 4.09 -0.61 -19.38
N TYR A 43 3.18 -1.17 -20.13
CA TYR A 43 3.17 -2.57 -20.49
C TYR A 43 3.78 -2.73 -21.89
N VAL A 44 4.75 -3.60 -22.00
CA VAL A 44 5.49 -3.85 -23.23
C VAL A 44 5.20 -5.26 -23.74
N GLU A 45 5.08 -5.42 -25.05
CA GLU A 45 4.75 -6.72 -25.66
C GLU A 45 5.94 -7.67 -25.80
N ASN A 46 7.16 -7.11 -25.82
CA ASN A 46 8.39 -7.88 -25.99
C ASN A 46 9.62 -7.17 -25.42
N ASP A 47 10.68 -7.92 -25.20
CA ASP A 47 11.91 -7.46 -24.56
C ASP A 47 12.59 -6.34 -25.38
N SER A 48 12.55 -6.41 -26.72
CA SER A 48 13.16 -5.39 -27.59
C SER A 48 12.49 -4.02 -27.41
N ALA A 49 11.16 -3.98 -27.37
CA ALA A 49 10.40 -2.76 -27.11
C ALA A 49 10.66 -2.25 -25.66
N GLY A 50 10.79 -3.17 -24.69
CA GLY A 50 11.13 -2.84 -23.31
C GLY A 50 12.50 -2.19 -23.19
N GLN A 51 13.52 -2.79 -23.77
CA GLN A 51 14.89 -2.23 -23.77
C GLN A 51 14.96 -0.87 -24.47
N LYS A 52 14.32 -0.76 -25.64
CA LYS A 52 14.24 0.50 -26.39
C LYS A 52 13.59 1.63 -25.58
N LEU A 53 12.50 1.32 -24.87
CA LEU A 53 11.85 2.28 -23.99
C LEU A 53 12.74 2.66 -22.82
N TYR A 54 13.34 1.68 -22.13
CA TYR A 54 14.23 1.90 -20.99
C TYR A 54 15.36 2.85 -21.36
N ASP A 55 16.12 2.54 -22.43
CA ASP A 55 17.23 3.37 -22.87
C ASP A 55 16.79 4.79 -23.24
N SER A 56 15.64 4.91 -23.93
CA SER A 56 15.09 6.21 -24.31
C SER A 56 14.64 7.04 -23.10
N LEU A 57 14.11 6.43 -22.05
CA LEU A 57 13.77 7.13 -20.82
C LEU A 57 14.98 7.80 -20.17
N PHE A 58 16.12 7.12 -20.16
CA PHE A 58 17.37 7.70 -19.65
C PHE A 58 17.95 8.74 -20.61
N GLU A 59 17.92 8.49 -21.91
CA GLU A 59 18.41 9.42 -22.92
C GLU A 59 17.66 10.75 -22.89
N TYR A 60 16.33 10.70 -23.01
CA TYR A 60 15.47 11.90 -23.05
C TYR A 60 15.23 12.53 -21.66
N GLY A 61 15.53 11.79 -20.61
CA GLY A 61 15.38 12.23 -19.21
C GLY A 61 16.66 12.73 -18.55
N LYS A 62 17.78 12.86 -19.28
CA LYS A 62 19.07 13.28 -18.71
C LYS A 62 19.01 14.58 -17.92
N ASP A 63 18.32 15.58 -18.44
CA ASP A 63 18.11 16.89 -17.80
C ASP A 63 17.12 16.85 -16.63
N LEU A 64 16.39 15.76 -16.46
CA LEU A 64 15.44 15.53 -15.39
C LEU A 64 15.98 14.60 -14.29
N ASN A 65 17.25 14.26 -14.36
CA ASN A 65 17.91 13.37 -13.40
C ASN A 65 17.19 12.01 -13.22
N VAL A 66 16.69 11.43 -14.31
CA VAL A 66 16.02 10.13 -14.31
C VAL A 66 16.98 9.06 -13.82
N ARG A 67 16.52 8.22 -12.91
CA ARG A 67 17.28 7.12 -12.32
C ARG A 67 16.46 5.85 -12.27
N ALA A 68 17.14 4.71 -12.33
CA ALA A 68 16.52 3.44 -11.99
C ALA A 68 16.16 3.43 -10.50
N GLY A 69 15.04 2.81 -10.17
CA GLY A 69 14.54 2.72 -8.80
C GLY A 69 13.68 1.48 -8.61
N CYS A 70 13.12 1.37 -7.44
CA CYS A 70 12.13 0.35 -7.11
C CYS A 70 10.98 0.98 -6.30
N PRO A 71 9.83 0.29 -6.19
CA PRO A 71 8.74 0.75 -5.34
C PRO A 71 9.21 1.02 -3.91
N ASN A 72 8.87 2.20 -3.39
CA ASN A 72 9.28 2.63 -2.07
C ASN A 72 8.29 2.12 -1.01
N LEU A 73 8.78 1.29 -0.10
CA LEU A 73 8.00 0.76 1.01
C LEU A 73 7.41 1.85 1.89
N ILE A 74 8.14 2.95 2.11
CA ILE A 74 7.74 4.05 2.99
C ILE A 74 6.50 4.74 2.45
N GLU A 75 6.51 5.15 1.20
CA GLU A 75 5.43 5.91 0.55
C GLU A 75 4.13 5.11 0.49
N ARG A 76 4.21 3.80 0.20
CA ARG A 76 3.02 2.95 0.20
C ARG A 76 2.41 2.80 1.61
N ILE A 77 3.25 2.67 2.65
CA ILE A 77 2.77 2.58 4.05
C ILE A 77 2.14 3.90 4.47
N GLU A 78 2.82 5.04 4.24
CA GLU A 78 2.30 6.38 4.53
C GLU A 78 0.90 6.60 3.94
N SER A 79 0.68 6.09 2.73
CA SER A 79 -0.56 6.21 1.97
C SER A 79 -1.56 5.08 2.22
N ALA A 80 -1.23 4.13 3.08
CA ALA A 80 -2.01 2.90 3.33
C ALA A 80 -2.37 2.13 2.04
N LEU A 81 -1.44 2.08 1.08
CA LEU A 81 -1.58 1.24 -0.10
C LEU A 81 -1.19 -0.18 0.27
N LEU A 82 -2.20 -1.02 0.44
CA LEU A 82 -2.05 -2.37 0.95
C LEU A 82 -1.37 -3.31 -0.06
N SER A 83 -0.59 -4.25 0.46
CA SER A 83 0.09 -5.30 -0.30
C SER A 83 -0.45 -6.66 0.09
N TYR A 84 -1.04 -7.38 -0.87
CA TYR A 84 -1.43 -8.77 -0.67
C TYR A 84 -0.20 -9.65 -0.37
N GLY A 85 -0.34 -10.52 0.60
CA GLY A 85 0.75 -11.35 1.10
C GLY A 85 1.65 -10.68 2.15
N ASN A 86 1.57 -9.33 2.28
CA ASN A 86 2.27 -8.61 3.33
C ASN A 86 1.30 -8.06 4.39
N ASP A 87 0.31 -7.25 3.98
CA ASP A 87 -0.61 -6.60 4.92
C ASP A 87 -1.87 -7.41 5.18
N PHE A 88 -2.29 -8.21 4.22
CA PHE A 88 -3.44 -9.11 4.31
C PHE A 88 -3.26 -10.30 3.36
N ASP A 89 -3.99 -11.38 3.63
CA ASP A 89 -3.97 -12.60 2.82
C ASP A 89 -5.34 -13.30 2.81
N ASN A 90 -5.39 -14.56 2.36
CA ASN A 90 -6.62 -15.36 2.32
C ASN A 90 -7.21 -15.69 3.69
N GLY A 91 -6.48 -15.47 4.78
CA GLY A 91 -6.95 -15.64 6.16
C GLY A 91 -7.74 -14.42 6.67
N ASP A 92 -7.72 -13.32 5.93
CA ASP A 92 -8.40 -12.09 6.27
C ASP A 92 -9.62 -11.88 5.38
N ASN A 93 -10.68 -11.29 5.92
CA ASN A 93 -11.81 -10.89 5.10
C ASN A 93 -11.71 -9.41 4.69
N PRO A 94 -12.42 -8.98 3.62
CA PRO A 94 -12.33 -7.61 3.13
C PRO A 94 -12.69 -6.52 4.14
N PHE A 95 -13.55 -6.78 5.12
CA PHE A 95 -13.89 -5.81 6.17
C PHE A 95 -12.75 -5.66 7.18
N GLU A 96 -12.02 -6.74 7.47
CA GLU A 96 -10.79 -6.66 8.27
C GLU A 96 -9.70 -5.84 7.56
N ALA A 97 -9.67 -5.90 6.22
CA ALA A 97 -8.72 -5.15 5.40
C ALA A 97 -9.15 -3.70 5.06
N ASN A 98 -10.26 -3.20 5.64
CA ASN A 98 -10.84 -1.88 5.36
C ASN A 98 -11.24 -1.67 3.88
N PHE A 99 -11.70 -2.72 3.20
CA PHE A 99 -12.19 -2.63 1.81
C PHE A 99 -13.69 -2.39 1.69
N ASP A 100 -14.35 -1.97 2.77
CA ASP A 100 -15.80 -1.70 2.84
C ASP A 100 -16.31 -0.87 1.67
N LYS A 101 -15.59 0.20 1.35
CA LYS A 101 -15.95 1.14 0.27
C LYS A 101 -15.95 0.53 -1.13
N TYR A 102 -15.33 -0.63 -1.30
CA TYR A 102 -15.27 -1.34 -2.58
C TYR A 102 -16.29 -2.48 -2.68
N ILE A 103 -17.09 -2.71 -1.62
CA ILE A 103 -18.01 -3.83 -1.52
C ILE A 103 -19.45 -3.31 -1.51
N ASN A 104 -20.17 -3.52 -2.61
CA ASN A 104 -21.60 -3.23 -2.65
C ASN A 104 -22.41 -4.53 -2.46
N LEU A 105 -22.95 -4.71 -1.26
CA LEU A 105 -23.81 -5.87 -0.92
C LEU A 105 -25.28 -5.68 -1.26
N ASP A 106 -25.69 -4.44 -1.52
CA ASP A 106 -27.09 -4.04 -1.74
C ASP A 106 -27.49 -4.11 -3.22
N THR A 107 -26.58 -4.57 -4.08
CA THR A 107 -26.84 -4.81 -5.51
C THR A 107 -27.47 -6.17 -5.76
N ASP A 108 -28.21 -6.32 -6.87
CA ASP A 108 -28.76 -7.61 -7.33
C ASP A 108 -27.70 -8.52 -7.97
N VAL A 109 -26.52 -8.00 -8.23
CA VAL A 109 -25.41 -8.77 -8.80
C VAL A 109 -25.01 -9.91 -7.86
N LYS A 110 -25.00 -11.12 -8.38
CA LYS A 110 -24.52 -12.31 -7.67
C LYS A 110 -23.02 -12.44 -7.85
N PHE A 111 -22.29 -12.63 -6.76
CA PHE A 111 -20.86 -12.92 -6.78
C PHE A 111 -20.47 -13.88 -5.67
N LEU A 112 -19.33 -14.56 -5.85
CA LEU A 112 -18.84 -15.54 -4.89
C LEU A 112 -18.57 -14.87 -3.53
N GLY A 113 -19.09 -15.46 -2.45
CA GLY A 113 -18.88 -14.95 -1.08
C GLY A 113 -19.87 -13.87 -0.63
N LYS A 114 -20.80 -13.38 -1.48
CA LYS A 114 -21.74 -12.31 -1.13
C LYS A 114 -22.51 -12.58 0.17
N GLU A 115 -23.09 -13.77 0.33
CA GLU A 115 -23.89 -14.11 1.52
C GLU A 115 -23.01 -14.21 2.78
N LYS A 116 -21.80 -14.72 2.66
CA LYS A 116 -20.83 -14.73 3.77
C LYS A 116 -20.44 -13.32 4.18
N LEU A 117 -20.19 -12.42 3.21
CA LEU A 117 -19.88 -11.02 3.49
C LEU A 117 -21.05 -10.28 4.14
N LYS A 118 -22.32 -10.54 3.73
CA LYS A 118 -23.49 -10.00 4.41
C LYS A 118 -23.54 -10.42 5.88
N LYS A 119 -23.26 -11.70 6.16
CA LYS A 119 -23.20 -12.20 7.53
C LYS A 119 -22.10 -11.50 8.33
N ILE A 120 -20.87 -11.41 7.79
CA ILE A 120 -19.76 -10.73 8.45
C ILE A 120 -20.11 -9.25 8.73
N LYS A 121 -20.70 -8.56 7.75
CA LYS A 121 -21.15 -7.16 7.93
C LYS A 121 -22.14 -7.01 9.07
N LYS A 122 -23.08 -7.96 9.21
CA LYS A 122 -24.08 -7.98 10.29
C LYS A 122 -23.45 -8.28 11.65
N ASP A 123 -22.60 -9.28 11.73
CA ASP A 123 -21.96 -9.75 12.98
C ASP A 123 -20.84 -8.81 13.43
N GLY A 124 -20.28 -8.04 12.50
CA GLY A 124 -19.07 -7.22 12.68
C GLY A 124 -17.79 -8.04 12.65
N VAL A 125 -16.66 -7.36 12.66
CA VAL A 125 -15.32 -7.96 12.74
C VAL A 125 -14.72 -7.76 14.13
N SER A 126 -13.85 -8.68 14.54
CA SER A 126 -13.15 -8.63 15.83
C SER A 126 -11.75 -8.00 15.72
N ARG A 127 -11.25 -7.83 14.51
CA ARG A 127 -9.96 -7.22 14.19
C ARG A 127 -10.04 -6.46 12.87
N LYS A 128 -9.18 -5.49 12.66
CA LYS A 128 -9.05 -4.77 11.38
C LYS A 128 -7.66 -4.17 11.20
N LEU A 129 -7.30 -3.85 9.97
CA LEU A 129 -6.07 -3.11 9.68
C LEU A 129 -6.17 -1.67 10.22
N MET A 130 -5.14 -1.29 10.96
CA MET A 130 -4.97 0.04 11.53
C MET A 130 -3.53 0.50 11.30
N GLY A 131 -3.31 1.81 11.43
CA GLY A 131 -1.98 2.38 11.51
C GLY A 131 -1.37 2.21 12.89
N VAL A 132 -0.05 2.12 12.94
CA VAL A 132 0.72 2.19 14.19
C VAL A 132 1.89 3.14 14.04
N LYS A 133 2.21 3.87 15.11
CA LYS A 133 3.35 4.78 15.18
C LYS A 133 4.21 4.39 16.38
N ILE A 134 5.54 4.26 16.15
CA ILE A 134 6.50 3.89 17.21
C ILE A 134 7.61 4.93 17.20
N ASP A 135 7.95 5.46 18.36
CA ASP A 135 8.98 6.49 18.51
C ASP A 135 10.37 5.84 18.50
N HIS A 136 10.76 5.37 17.33
CA HIS A 136 12.05 4.76 17.03
C HIS A 136 12.38 4.94 15.55
N ASN A 137 13.64 4.72 15.18
CA ASN A 137 14.13 4.99 13.83
C ASN A 137 14.54 3.73 13.04
N GLU A 138 14.49 2.55 13.66
CA GLU A 138 14.93 1.31 13.01
C GLU A 138 13.98 0.14 13.35
N ILE A 139 13.57 -0.60 12.33
CA ILE A 139 12.77 -1.81 12.47
C ILE A 139 13.11 -2.82 11.36
N ASN A 140 13.29 -4.08 11.73
CA ASN A 140 13.40 -5.18 10.79
C ASN A 140 12.09 -5.97 10.77
N MET A 141 11.48 -6.07 9.60
CA MET A 141 10.20 -6.73 9.35
C MET A 141 10.38 -8.06 8.59
N SER A 142 11.32 -8.90 9.00
CA SER A 142 11.47 -10.26 8.44
C SER A 142 10.27 -11.18 8.74
N LYS A 143 9.48 -10.84 9.75
CA LYS A 143 8.24 -11.51 10.16
C LYS A 143 7.34 -10.55 10.92
N GLU A 144 6.07 -10.91 11.06
CA GLU A 144 5.12 -10.17 11.92
C GLU A 144 5.67 -9.99 13.34
N LYS A 145 5.36 -8.84 13.94
CA LYS A 145 5.72 -8.53 15.33
C LYS A 145 4.47 -8.32 16.17
N VAL A 146 4.42 -8.98 17.32
CA VAL A 146 3.31 -8.86 18.26
C VAL A 146 3.32 -7.50 18.96
N LEU A 147 2.14 -6.95 19.16
CA LEU A 147 1.89 -5.75 19.95
C LEU A 147 1.16 -6.14 21.23
N LEU A 148 1.64 -5.68 22.36
CA LEU A 148 1.10 -6.03 23.67
C LEU A 148 0.64 -4.78 24.42
N ASP A 149 -0.43 -4.87 25.19
CA ASP A 149 -0.82 -3.83 26.14
C ASP A 149 0.04 -3.87 27.43
N GLU A 150 -0.25 -2.99 28.39
CA GLU A 150 0.46 -2.93 29.66
C GLU A 150 0.35 -4.24 30.46
N LYS A 151 -0.72 -4.97 30.29
CA LYS A 151 -1.00 -6.26 30.97
C LYS A 151 -0.53 -7.47 30.17
N ASN A 152 0.21 -7.25 29.08
CA ASN A 152 0.67 -8.26 28.12
C ASN A 152 -0.46 -8.97 27.34
N ASN A 153 -1.64 -8.37 27.23
CA ASN A 153 -2.65 -8.87 26.29
C ASN A 153 -2.26 -8.50 24.86
N ILE A 154 -2.63 -9.33 23.90
CA ILE A 154 -2.33 -9.09 22.49
C ILE A 154 -3.24 -8.00 21.94
N VAL A 155 -2.65 -6.86 21.60
CA VAL A 155 -3.30 -5.75 20.89
C VAL A 155 -3.47 -6.08 19.40
N GLY A 156 -2.47 -6.73 18.82
CA GLY A 156 -2.46 -7.09 17.41
C GLY A 156 -1.07 -7.47 16.92
N TYR A 157 -0.91 -7.44 15.60
CA TYR A 157 0.35 -7.81 14.92
C TYR A 157 0.68 -6.79 13.84
N ILE A 158 1.91 -6.25 13.87
CA ILE A 158 2.43 -5.44 12.75
C ILE A 158 2.78 -6.37 11.59
N ARG A 159 2.25 -6.07 10.41
CA ARG A 159 2.49 -6.80 9.18
C ARG A 159 3.49 -6.12 8.26
N SER A 160 3.46 -4.79 8.19
CA SER A 160 4.44 -3.99 7.44
C SER A 160 4.80 -2.76 8.24
N ALA A 161 6.08 -2.41 8.28
CA ALA A 161 6.53 -1.16 8.90
C ALA A 161 7.83 -0.66 8.27
N ALA A 162 8.02 0.65 8.34
CA ALA A 162 9.25 1.33 7.95
C ALA A 162 9.41 2.63 8.74
N TYR A 163 10.65 3.09 8.87
CA TYR A 163 10.90 4.45 9.35
C TYR A 163 10.48 5.46 8.27
N SER A 164 9.63 6.40 8.64
CA SER A 164 9.22 7.49 7.77
C SER A 164 9.97 8.78 8.13
N PRO A 165 10.76 9.35 7.20
CA PRO A 165 11.37 10.65 7.38
C PRO A 165 10.35 11.78 7.57
N ASN A 166 9.18 11.68 6.95
CA ASN A 166 8.10 12.67 7.06
C ASN A 166 7.53 12.72 8.49
N PHE A 167 7.32 11.58 9.10
CA PHE A 167 6.80 11.47 10.48
C PHE A 167 7.91 11.43 11.53
N LYS A 168 9.17 11.23 11.14
CA LYS A 168 10.34 11.02 12.02
C LYS A 168 10.11 9.90 13.03
N LYS A 169 9.40 8.87 12.63
CA LYS A 169 9.00 7.70 13.42
C LYS A 169 8.89 6.46 12.55
N ILE A 170 8.90 5.31 13.17
CA ILE A 170 8.40 4.11 12.50
C ILE A 170 6.89 4.23 12.37
N ILE A 171 6.40 4.02 11.17
CA ILE A 171 4.99 3.83 10.86
C ILE A 171 4.77 2.41 10.35
N GLY A 172 3.60 1.86 10.61
CA GLY A 172 3.30 0.50 10.16
C GLY A 172 1.82 0.24 9.97
N ILE A 173 1.52 -0.78 9.20
CA ILE A 173 0.19 -1.35 9.01
C ILE A 173 0.10 -2.59 9.89
N ALA A 174 -0.89 -2.65 10.75
CA ALA A 174 -1.07 -3.71 11.73
C ALA A 174 -2.51 -4.22 11.75
N MET A 175 -2.67 -5.52 11.92
CA MET A 175 -3.97 -6.11 12.23
C MET A 175 -4.23 -5.96 13.73
N ILE A 176 -5.18 -5.10 14.10
CA ILE A 176 -5.47 -4.71 15.48
C ILE A 176 -6.78 -5.33 15.95
N ASN A 177 -6.75 -5.93 17.13
CA ASN A 177 -7.91 -6.51 17.79
C ASN A 177 -8.84 -5.43 18.36
N LYS A 178 -10.14 -5.67 18.35
CA LYS A 178 -11.08 -4.94 19.18
C LYS A 178 -10.80 -5.29 20.67
N PRO A 179 -10.78 -4.35 21.64
CA PRO A 179 -11.31 -2.99 21.58
C PRO A 179 -10.25 -1.88 21.31
N TYR A 180 -9.06 -2.19 20.82
CA TYR A 180 -7.95 -1.26 20.67
C TYR A 180 -8.03 -0.30 19.46
N TRP A 181 -9.25 -0.07 18.91
CA TRP A 181 -9.46 0.69 17.65
C TRP A 181 -9.65 2.19 17.81
N ASP A 182 -9.68 2.70 19.02
CA ASP A 182 -10.01 4.11 19.30
C ASP A 182 -8.90 5.10 18.90
N GLY A 183 -7.80 4.61 18.34
CA GLY A 183 -6.68 5.42 17.88
C GLY A 183 -5.87 6.08 19.02
N LYS A 184 -6.09 5.69 20.27
CA LYS A 184 -5.42 6.26 21.45
C LYS A 184 -4.68 5.21 22.27
N HIS A 185 -4.93 3.92 22.01
CA HIS A 185 -4.29 2.85 22.77
C HIS A 185 -2.79 2.82 22.53
N GLN A 186 -2.05 2.77 23.63
CA GLN A 186 -0.62 2.49 23.62
C GLN A 186 -0.38 0.98 23.63
N PHE A 187 0.72 0.59 23.03
CA PHE A 187 1.19 -0.80 23.03
C PHE A 187 2.70 -0.85 23.26
N LYS A 188 3.17 -2.00 23.67
CA LYS A 188 4.59 -2.37 23.71
C LYS A 188 4.94 -3.22 22.50
N ILE A 189 6.13 -3.02 21.97
CA ILE A 189 6.73 -3.85 20.92
C ILE A 189 8.20 -4.09 21.22
N GLU A 190 8.67 -5.30 20.95
CA GLU A 190 10.09 -5.63 21.05
C GLU A 190 10.79 -5.46 19.70
N ILE A 191 11.86 -4.66 19.72
CA ILE A 191 12.75 -4.42 18.57
C ILE A 191 14.17 -4.56 19.05
N ASN A 192 14.95 -5.50 18.48
CA ASN A 192 16.35 -5.75 18.84
C ASN A 192 16.54 -5.93 20.37
N ASP A 193 15.74 -6.80 20.98
CA ASP A 193 15.74 -7.14 22.42
C ASP A 193 15.45 -5.96 23.36
N LYS A 194 14.89 -4.87 22.83
CA LYS A 194 14.44 -3.70 23.59
C LYS A 194 12.96 -3.44 23.38
N THR A 195 12.30 -3.04 24.47
CA THR A 195 10.87 -2.69 24.42
C THR A 195 10.70 -1.22 24.11
N TYR A 196 9.87 -0.94 23.12
CA TYR A 196 9.45 0.41 22.73
C TYR A 196 7.95 0.57 22.90
N LEU A 197 7.51 1.81 23.09
CA LEU A 197 6.10 2.16 23.11
C LEU A 197 5.67 2.67 21.74
N GLY A 198 4.45 2.35 21.38
CA GLY A 198 3.80 2.87 20.18
C GLY A 198 2.34 3.16 20.43
N THR A 199 1.69 3.76 19.46
CA THR A 199 0.27 4.09 19.47
C THR A 199 -0.43 3.57 18.24
N VAL A 200 -1.65 3.06 18.41
CA VAL A 200 -2.58 2.75 17.31
C VAL A 200 -3.12 4.07 16.74
N CYS A 201 -3.35 4.13 15.45
CA CYS A 201 -3.97 5.27 14.77
C CYS A 201 -4.77 4.82 13.55
N ASP A 202 -5.55 5.74 12.98
CA ASP A 202 -6.26 5.49 11.73
C ASP A 202 -5.32 5.45 10.52
N LEU A 203 -5.79 4.84 9.43
CA LEU A 203 -5.18 4.83 8.10
C LEU A 203 -6.03 5.66 7.13
N PRO A 204 -5.42 6.37 6.15
CA PRO A 204 -3.98 6.50 5.90
C PRO A 204 -3.29 7.45 6.89
N PHE A 205 -1.95 7.49 6.87
CA PHE A 205 -1.18 8.43 7.70
C PHE A 205 -1.17 9.86 7.11
N ILE A 206 -1.36 9.99 5.77
CA ILE A 206 -1.39 11.24 4.98
C ILE A 206 -2.67 11.36 4.16
#